data_5f37e44637faa650775c4a40d5ff0bbb
#
_entry.id   5f37e44637faa650775c4a40d5ff0bbb
#
_cell.length_a   1.000
_cell.length_b   1.000
_cell.length_c   1.000
_cell.angle_alpha   90.00
_cell.angle_beta   90.00
_cell.angle_gamma   90.00
#
_symmetry.space_group_name_H-M   'P 1'
#
loop_
_entity.id
_entity.type
_entity.pdbx_description
1 polymer ?
#
loop_
_entity_poly.entity_id
_entity_poly.type
_entity_poly.pdbx_seq_one_letter_code
_entity_poly.pdbx_strand_id
1 'polypeptide(L)'
;MLFRSKESVVHDNYKQAIIKARDIDSRVTGRTTGHPIRVLRNQMVKQYLELENSGASFEELEHLTLGGLRKAVVEGDVVNGSVMAGQSAAMVKEILSCEELIQKLVKETDALIGGLHIYE
;
A
#
# COMPACT_ATOMS: atom_id res chain seq x y z
N MET A 1 8.54 2.35 2.95
CA MET A 1 9.04 1.68 1.74
C MET A 1 9.86 0.42 2.00
N LEU A 2 10.52 0.26 3.14
CA LEU A 2 11.32 -0.93 3.47
C LEU A 2 10.51 -2.24 3.61
N PHE A 3 9.21 -2.18 3.87
CA PHE A 3 8.37 -3.39 3.98
C PHE A 3 8.32 -4.24 2.69
N ARG A 4 8.72 -3.69 1.54
CA ARG A 4 8.84 -4.40 0.26
C ARG A 4 10.25 -4.95 -0.02
N SER A 5 11.20 -4.77 0.91
CA SER A 5 12.54 -5.31 0.72
C SER A 5 12.57 -6.84 0.80
N LYS A 6 13.63 -7.44 0.28
CA LYS A 6 13.86 -8.89 0.37
C LYS A 6 13.87 -9.35 1.83
N GLU A 7 14.45 -8.55 2.74
CA GLU A 7 14.60 -8.86 4.15
C GLU A 7 13.33 -8.67 4.97
N SER A 8 12.31 -8.00 4.41
CA SER A 8 11.05 -7.80 5.10
C SER A 8 10.30 -9.11 5.28
N VAL A 9 9.80 -9.35 6.49
CA VAL A 9 9.00 -10.53 6.87
C VAL A 9 7.55 -10.50 6.33
N VAL A 10 7.17 -9.44 5.64
CA VAL A 10 5.86 -9.32 4.99
C VAL A 10 5.73 -10.39 3.90
N HIS A 11 4.57 -11.05 3.87
CA HIS A 11 4.29 -12.13 2.93
C HIS A 11 4.50 -11.70 1.47
N ASP A 12 5.04 -12.59 0.64
CA ASP A 12 5.38 -12.28 -0.74
C ASP A 12 4.16 -11.86 -1.58
N ASN A 13 2.98 -12.43 -1.33
CA ASN A 13 1.75 -11.99 -2.00
C ASN A 13 1.46 -10.50 -1.79
N TYR A 14 1.74 -9.98 -0.57
CA TYR A 14 1.59 -8.55 -0.28
C TYR A 14 2.58 -7.71 -1.08
N LYS A 15 3.85 -8.13 -1.12
CA LYS A 15 4.88 -7.46 -1.93
C LYS A 15 4.49 -7.44 -3.41
N GLN A 16 4.01 -8.58 -3.93
CA GLN A 16 3.56 -8.70 -5.32
C GLN A 16 2.31 -7.85 -5.61
N ALA A 17 1.37 -7.75 -4.67
CA ALA A 17 0.21 -6.88 -4.83
C ALA A 17 0.63 -5.41 -5.03
N ILE A 18 1.66 -4.95 -4.31
CA ILE A 18 2.21 -3.60 -4.48
C ILE A 18 2.91 -3.44 -5.82
N ILE A 19 3.75 -4.41 -6.23
CA ILE A 19 4.46 -4.37 -7.52
C ILE A 19 3.48 -4.29 -8.71
N LYS A 20 2.35 -4.99 -8.62
CA LYS A 20 1.32 -5.02 -9.66
C LYS A 20 0.37 -3.83 -9.61
N ALA A 21 0.41 -3.05 -8.53
CA ALA A 21 -0.49 -1.92 -8.35
C ALA A 21 -0.31 -0.85 -9.45
N ARG A 22 -1.42 -0.29 -9.87
CA ARG A 22 -1.50 0.89 -10.73
C ARG A 22 -1.91 2.08 -9.89
N ASP A 23 -1.74 3.28 -10.40
CA ASP A 23 -2.13 4.55 -9.75
C ASP A 23 -3.63 4.61 -9.40
N ILE A 24 -4.48 3.96 -10.21
CA ILE A 24 -5.93 3.88 -9.99
C ILE A 24 -6.36 2.80 -8.99
N ASP A 25 -5.44 1.97 -8.50
CA ASP A 25 -5.80 0.82 -7.66
C ASP A 25 -5.86 1.16 -6.17
N SER A 26 -5.43 2.36 -5.74
CA SER A 26 -5.56 2.77 -4.34
C SER A 26 -6.93 3.41 -4.05
N ARG A 27 -7.48 3.12 -2.86
CA ARG A 27 -8.75 3.65 -2.35
C ARG A 27 -8.57 4.14 -0.92
N VAL A 28 -9.42 5.07 -0.53
CA VAL A 28 -9.52 5.52 0.87
C VAL A 28 -10.80 4.95 1.45
N THR A 29 -10.68 4.23 2.55
CA THR A 29 -11.77 3.70 3.38
C THR A 29 -11.82 4.44 4.72
N GLY A 30 -12.91 4.36 5.47
CA GLY A 30 -13.02 4.93 6.81
C GLY A 30 -13.21 6.44 6.86
N ARG A 31 -13.74 7.05 5.80
CA ARG A 31 -14.05 8.48 5.79
C ARG A 31 -15.20 8.81 6.71
N THR A 32 -16.23 7.98 6.73
CA THR A 32 -17.43 8.17 7.57
C THR A 32 -17.14 7.91 9.06
N THR A 33 -16.16 7.05 9.34
CA THR A 33 -15.74 6.73 10.71
C THR A 33 -14.74 7.74 11.30
N GLY A 34 -14.24 8.69 10.51
CA GLY A 34 -13.20 9.64 10.94
C GLY A 34 -11.78 9.05 10.98
N HIS A 35 -11.60 7.81 10.54
CA HIS A 35 -10.31 7.11 10.51
C HIS A 35 -9.94 6.71 9.07
N PRO A 36 -9.66 7.67 8.18
CA PRO A 36 -9.37 7.36 6.78
C PRO A 36 -8.03 6.65 6.64
N ILE A 37 -8.03 5.51 5.96
CA ILE A 37 -6.83 4.79 5.59
C ILE A 37 -6.80 4.56 4.07
N ARG A 38 -5.60 4.47 3.51
CA ARG A 38 -5.42 4.18 2.10
C ARG A 38 -4.97 2.73 1.90
N VAL A 39 -5.68 2.03 1.04
CA VAL A 39 -5.50 0.59 0.78
C VAL A 39 -5.53 0.32 -0.73
N LEU A 40 -4.95 -0.80 -1.16
CA LEU A 40 -5.13 -1.29 -2.52
C LEU A 40 -6.52 -1.90 -2.69
N ARG A 41 -7.11 -1.68 -3.85
CA ARG A 41 -8.44 -2.21 -4.22
C ARG A 41 -8.41 -3.74 -4.29
N ASN A 42 -9.28 -4.38 -3.52
CA ASN A 42 -9.51 -5.82 -3.51
C ASN A 42 -10.97 -6.12 -3.13
N GLN A 43 -11.30 -7.39 -2.92
CA GLN A 43 -12.65 -7.81 -2.55
C GLN A 43 -13.13 -7.18 -1.23
N MET A 44 -12.30 -7.21 -0.19
CA MET A 44 -12.63 -6.63 1.11
C MET A 44 -12.91 -5.13 1.01
N VAL A 45 -12.05 -4.40 0.30
CA VAL A 45 -12.21 -2.94 0.12
C VAL A 45 -13.50 -2.61 -0.65
N LYS A 46 -13.87 -3.44 -1.64
CA LYS A 46 -15.13 -3.28 -2.35
C LYS A 46 -16.32 -3.43 -1.40
N GLN A 47 -16.36 -4.49 -0.62
CA GLN A 47 -17.41 -4.72 0.38
C GLN A 47 -17.47 -3.61 1.43
N TYR A 48 -16.30 -3.15 1.91
CA TYR A 48 -16.21 -2.05 2.87
C TYR A 48 -16.85 -0.77 2.31
N LEU A 49 -16.49 -0.38 1.10
CA LEU A 49 -17.02 0.84 0.49
C LEU A 49 -18.51 0.73 0.17
N GLU A 50 -19.02 -0.44 -0.18
CA GLU A 50 -20.46 -0.69 -0.36
C GLU A 50 -21.22 -0.50 0.96
N LEU A 51 -20.71 -1.06 2.07
CA LEU A 51 -21.28 -0.88 3.41
C LEU A 51 -21.17 0.58 3.88
N GLU A 52 -20.01 1.20 3.73
CA GLU A 52 -19.76 2.59 4.11
C GLU A 52 -20.75 3.54 3.39
N ASN A 53 -20.97 3.33 2.09
CA ASN A 53 -21.90 4.11 1.29
C ASN A 53 -23.38 3.85 1.61
N SER A 54 -23.72 2.67 2.14
CA SER A 54 -25.07 2.35 2.60
C SER A 54 -25.40 2.88 4.00
N GLY A 55 -24.44 3.52 4.67
CA GLY A 55 -24.60 4.07 6.00
C GLY A 55 -24.47 3.05 7.12
N ALA A 56 -23.70 1.97 6.89
CA ALA A 56 -23.40 0.97 7.91
C ALA A 56 -22.77 1.60 9.17
N SER A 57 -23.04 1.00 10.32
CA SER A 57 -22.48 1.44 11.61
C SER A 57 -20.97 1.24 11.68
N PHE A 58 -20.33 1.92 12.63
CA PHE A 58 -18.90 1.74 12.89
C PHE A 58 -18.57 0.28 13.21
N GLU A 59 -19.39 -0.37 14.05
CA GLU A 59 -19.20 -1.76 14.47
C GLU A 59 -19.25 -2.74 13.28
N GLU A 60 -20.17 -2.52 12.33
CA GLU A 60 -20.26 -3.36 11.13
C GLU A 60 -19.04 -3.22 10.23
N LEU A 61 -18.54 -1.99 10.06
CA LEU A 61 -17.33 -1.71 9.28
C LEU A 61 -16.07 -2.25 9.97
N GLU A 62 -15.97 -2.11 11.30
CA GLU A 62 -14.86 -2.65 12.07
C GLU A 62 -14.82 -4.18 12.01
N HIS A 63 -15.96 -4.85 12.14
CA HIS A 63 -16.05 -6.30 12.06
C HIS A 63 -15.51 -6.84 10.73
N LEU A 64 -15.76 -6.17 9.63
CA LEU A 64 -15.24 -6.55 8.31
C LEU A 64 -13.72 -6.43 8.22
N THR A 65 -13.13 -5.42 8.89
CA THR A 65 -11.70 -5.13 8.78
C THR A 65 -10.86 -5.75 9.90
N LEU A 66 -11.52 -6.29 10.94
CA LEU A 66 -10.84 -6.88 12.10
C LEU A 66 -9.88 -8.00 11.67
N GLY A 67 -8.60 -7.84 12.05
CA GLY A 67 -7.55 -8.77 11.65
C GLY A 67 -7.13 -8.70 10.17
N GLY A 68 -7.74 -7.81 9.36
CA GLY A 68 -7.49 -7.72 7.92
C GLY A 68 -6.03 -7.43 7.56
N LEU A 69 -5.35 -6.59 8.34
CA LEU A 69 -3.94 -6.32 8.13
C LEU A 69 -3.09 -7.59 8.35
N ARG A 70 -3.35 -8.35 9.42
CA ARG A 70 -2.67 -9.61 9.70
C ARG A 70 -2.88 -10.63 8.57
N LYS A 71 -4.11 -10.77 8.08
CA LYS A 71 -4.43 -11.64 6.94
C LYS A 71 -3.56 -11.32 5.72
N ALA A 72 -3.42 -10.03 5.38
CA ALA A 72 -2.62 -9.63 4.24
C ALA A 72 -1.10 -9.79 4.47
N VAL A 73 -0.60 -9.33 5.64
CA VAL A 73 0.84 -9.22 5.92
C VAL A 73 1.45 -10.58 6.28
N VAL A 74 0.75 -11.39 7.07
CA VAL A 74 1.27 -12.65 7.62
C VAL A 74 0.79 -13.86 6.82
N GLU A 75 -0.51 -13.89 6.50
CA GLU A 75 -1.14 -15.04 5.85
C GLU A 75 -1.14 -14.91 4.31
N GLY A 76 -0.83 -13.73 3.78
CA GLY A 76 -0.74 -13.47 2.34
C GLY A 76 -2.09 -13.42 1.63
N ASP A 77 -3.20 -13.31 2.38
CA ASP A 77 -4.53 -13.11 1.81
C ASP A 77 -4.71 -11.64 1.40
N VAL A 78 -4.29 -11.33 0.20
CA VAL A 78 -4.43 -9.99 -0.40
C VAL A 78 -5.80 -9.74 -1.01
N VAL A 79 -6.69 -10.73 -1.01
CA VAL A 79 -8.06 -10.62 -1.52
C VAL A 79 -9.02 -10.15 -0.43
N ASN A 80 -8.95 -10.78 0.75
CA ASN A 80 -9.84 -10.49 1.88
C ASN A 80 -9.13 -9.74 3.01
N GLY A 81 -7.83 -9.51 2.90
CA GLY A 81 -7.04 -8.74 3.87
C GLY A 81 -6.87 -7.27 3.48
N SER A 82 -6.43 -6.46 4.44
CA SER A 82 -6.15 -5.02 4.24
C SER A 82 -4.73 -4.83 3.70
N VAL A 83 -4.60 -4.51 2.42
CA VAL A 83 -3.31 -4.19 1.79
C VAL A 83 -3.10 -2.68 1.86
N MET A 84 -2.55 -2.20 2.97
CA MET A 84 -2.28 -0.77 3.17
C MET A 84 -1.15 -0.31 2.25
N ALA A 85 -1.40 0.73 1.46
CA ALA A 85 -0.42 1.30 0.57
C ALA A 85 -0.76 2.76 0.23
N GLY A 86 0.27 3.59 0.17
CA GLY A 86 0.12 5.01 -0.21
C GLY A 86 -0.15 5.21 -1.70
N GLN A 87 -0.35 6.46 -2.11
CA GLN A 87 -0.56 6.82 -3.52
C GLN A 87 0.63 6.44 -4.40
N SER A 88 1.84 6.55 -3.87
CA SER A 88 3.08 6.20 -4.59
C SER A 88 3.33 4.70 -4.74
N ALA A 89 2.42 3.83 -4.26
CA ALA A 89 2.58 2.38 -4.39
C ALA A 89 2.76 1.94 -5.85
N ALA A 90 2.04 2.58 -6.78
CA ALA A 90 2.14 2.29 -8.20
C ALA A 90 3.51 2.61 -8.84
N MET A 91 4.34 3.42 -8.17
CA MET A 91 5.72 3.72 -8.62
C MET A 91 6.71 2.63 -8.24
N VAL A 92 6.30 1.69 -7.37
CA VAL A 92 7.13 0.59 -6.88
C VAL A 92 7.07 -0.56 -7.89
N LYS A 93 8.19 -0.87 -8.57
CA LYS A 93 8.23 -1.85 -9.65
C LYS A 93 9.09 -3.08 -9.37
N GLU A 94 9.87 -3.06 -8.30
CA GLU A 94 10.84 -4.11 -7.99
C GLU A 94 10.98 -4.35 -6.48
N ILE A 95 11.39 -5.56 -6.13
CA ILE A 95 11.73 -5.95 -4.77
C ILE A 95 13.25 -5.98 -4.69
N LEU A 96 13.81 -5.06 -3.91
CA LEU A 96 15.25 -4.90 -3.72
C LEU A 96 15.64 -5.29 -2.29
N SER A 97 16.93 -5.59 -2.05
CA SER A 97 17.44 -5.61 -0.69
C SER A 97 17.46 -4.21 -0.09
N CYS A 98 17.57 -4.11 1.24
CA CYS A 98 17.71 -2.81 1.89
C CYS A 98 18.94 -2.05 1.38
N GLU A 99 20.05 -2.76 1.17
CA GLU A 99 21.27 -2.20 0.63
C GLU A 99 21.08 -1.65 -0.79
N GLU A 100 20.55 -2.49 -1.71
CA GLU A 100 20.27 -2.09 -3.09
C GLU A 100 19.34 -0.87 -3.15
N LEU A 101 18.33 -0.83 -2.28
CA LEU A 101 17.38 0.28 -2.22
C LEU A 101 18.05 1.58 -1.79
N ILE A 102 18.90 1.55 -0.75
CA ILE A 102 19.61 2.74 -0.26
C ILE A 102 20.60 3.24 -1.31
N GLN A 103 21.39 2.34 -1.89
CA GLN A 103 22.34 2.69 -2.95
C GLN A 103 21.65 3.32 -4.17
N LYS A 104 20.51 2.74 -4.58
CA LYS A 104 19.70 3.28 -5.66
C LYS A 104 19.18 4.69 -5.35
N LEU A 105 18.64 4.90 -4.14
CA LEU A 105 18.15 6.22 -3.73
C LEU A 105 19.25 7.28 -3.74
N VAL A 106 20.44 6.97 -3.20
CA VAL A 106 21.59 7.89 -3.23
C VAL A 106 22.00 8.21 -4.66
N LYS A 107 22.18 7.18 -5.50
CA LYS A 107 22.59 7.36 -6.90
C LYS A 107 21.58 8.19 -7.70
N GLU A 108 20.29 7.93 -7.54
CA GLU A 108 19.24 8.68 -8.24
C GLU A 108 19.19 10.13 -7.75
N THR A 109 19.39 10.37 -6.45
CA THR A 109 19.45 11.70 -5.86
C THR A 109 20.63 12.49 -6.40
N ASP A 110 21.83 11.90 -6.42
CA ASP A 110 23.04 12.55 -6.96
C ASP A 110 22.87 12.91 -8.44
N ALA A 111 22.26 12.01 -9.22
CA ALA A 111 21.99 12.25 -10.64
C ALA A 111 21.00 13.41 -10.85
N LEU A 112 19.96 13.51 -10.02
CA LEU A 112 18.98 14.59 -10.08
C LEU A 112 19.61 15.94 -9.69
N ILE A 113 20.38 15.98 -8.61
CA ILE A 113 21.08 17.18 -8.15
C ILE A 113 22.08 17.65 -9.22
N GLY A 114 22.88 16.73 -9.78
CA GLY A 114 23.85 17.04 -10.83
C GLY A 114 23.23 17.51 -12.14
N GLY A 115 21.94 17.17 -12.38
CA GLY A 115 21.19 17.60 -13.57
C GLY A 115 20.38 18.88 -13.38
N LEU A 116 20.35 19.45 -12.18
CA LEU A 116 19.65 20.72 -11.92
C LEU A 116 20.47 21.89 -12.47
N HIS A 117 19.99 22.50 -13.54
CA HIS A 117 20.50 23.78 -14.02
C HIS A 117 19.66 24.89 -13.42
N ILE A 118 20.27 25.69 -12.56
CA ILE A 118 19.66 26.94 -12.09
C ILE A 118 19.86 27.94 -13.24
N TYR A 119 18.77 28.39 -13.86
CA TYR A 119 18.85 29.50 -14.79
C TYR A 119 19.11 30.76 -13.99
N GLU A 120 20.29 31.36 -14.20
CA GLU A 120 20.61 32.70 -13.74
C GLU A 120 19.86 33.78 -14.54
#